data_e552b77831f23df635c83d0ab7aa8f4c
#
_entry.id   e552b77831f23df635c83d0ab7aa8f4c
#
_cell.length_a   1.000
_cell.length_b   1.000
_cell.length_c   1.000
_cell.angle_alpha   90.00
_cell.angle_beta   90.00
_cell.angle_gamma   90.00
#
_symmetry.space_group_name_H-M   'P 1'
#
loop_
_entity.id
_entity.type
_entity.pdbx_description
1 polymer ?
#
loop_
_entity_poly.entity_id
_entity_poly.type
_entity_poly.pdbx_seq_one_letter_code
_entity_poly.pdbx_strand_id
1 'polypeptide(L)'
;MSEPQNATVLLEARPGAPEGPAAPTLEPSLPTTQRSLTPPSYVWAIETRGLTKKFGQATVVDGLDLRVPAGSVFGFLGPNGSGKTTTIRMLLGLISPSAGEVHLLGEPIPAANARVLPRVGALVEGPAFYPWLSGPQNLARFDAAGSDSRRVGRNERIADALARVGLTAAADKKVKAYSLGMRQRLGLANALLHPCELLILDEPTNGMDPQGTREIRHLIRDLAENGTTVCLSSHLLAEIEQVCTHVAVMRLGKLLAQSSLQELRATTVERLRVTTTDTELARTTLHAYGVVAAIADDGALNIDPGGHSPEELNRVLVTAGVGVRRLVLESPTLEDTFVALTGEGFDVAQ
;
A
#
# COMPACT_ATOMS: atom_id res chain seq x y z
N MET A 1 -53.09 39.76 -23.13
CA MET A 1 -54.33 39.20 -22.58
C MET A 1 -54.53 37.88 -23.26
N SER A 2 -54.51 36.86 -22.52
CA SER A 2 -55.01 35.47 -22.67
C SER A 2 -53.93 34.46 -22.20
N GLU A 3 -54.16 33.97 -21.00
CA GLU A 3 -53.48 32.76 -20.45
C GLU A 3 -53.85 31.52 -21.27
N PRO A 4 -53.01 30.49 -21.29
CA PRO A 4 -53.45 29.14 -21.56
C PRO A 4 -53.49 28.29 -20.28
N GLN A 5 -54.63 27.65 -20.17
CA GLN A 5 -55.07 26.74 -19.14
C GLN A 5 -54.18 25.47 -19.02
N ASN A 6 -53.93 25.08 -17.79
CA ASN A 6 -53.45 23.75 -17.39
C ASN A 6 -54.49 22.66 -17.76
N ALA A 7 -54.07 21.67 -18.54
CA ALA A 7 -54.79 20.41 -18.72
C ALA A 7 -54.05 19.29 -18.00
N THR A 8 -54.55 18.91 -16.83
CA THR A 8 -54.17 17.71 -16.09
C THR A 8 -54.79 16.49 -16.80
N VAL A 9 -53.94 15.64 -17.38
CA VAL A 9 -54.32 14.34 -17.92
C VAL A 9 -54.16 13.28 -16.84
N LEU A 10 -55.28 12.80 -16.32
CA LEU A 10 -55.36 11.59 -15.49
C LEU A 10 -55.14 10.37 -16.39
N LEU A 11 -54.05 9.64 -16.17
CA LEU A 11 -53.83 8.33 -16.76
C LEU A 11 -54.39 7.26 -15.81
N GLU A 12 -55.50 6.65 -16.24
CA GLU A 12 -56.12 5.49 -15.59
C GLU A 12 -55.18 4.27 -15.63
N ALA A 13 -55.04 3.61 -14.48
CA ALA A 13 -54.32 2.36 -14.32
C ALA A 13 -55.07 1.20 -14.99
N ARG A 14 -54.44 0.47 -15.88
CA ARG A 14 -54.90 -0.82 -16.39
C ARG A 14 -54.46 -1.94 -15.46
N PRO A 15 -55.33 -2.84 -15.05
CA PRO A 15 -54.92 -4.03 -14.27
C PRO A 15 -54.50 -5.18 -15.21
N GLY A 16 -53.46 -5.91 -14.80
CA GLY A 16 -53.21 -7.29 -15.20
C GLY A 16 -52.17 -7.52 -16.29
N ALA A 17 -50.90 -7.62 -15.92
CA ALA A 17 -49.96 -8.45 -16.63
C ALA A 17 -49.38 -9.51 -15.64
N PRO A 18 -49.19 -10.78 -16.01
CA PRO A 18 -48.75 -11.82 -15.11
C PRO A 18 -47.26 -11.62 -14.75
N GLU A 19 -46.97 -11.77 -13.46
CA GLU A 19 -45.60 -11.80 -12.96
C GLU A 19 -44.82 -12.98 -13.59
N GLY A 20 -43.82 -12.69 -14.37
CA GLY A 20 -42.82 -13.66 -14.81
C GLY A 20 -41.96 -14.13 -13.64
N PRO A 21 -41.40 -15.34 -13.70
CA PRO A 21 -40.59 -15.88 -12.59
C PRO A 21 -39.41 -14.99 -12.28
N ALA A 22 -39.26 -14.67 -11.00
CA ALA A 22 -38.13 -13.91 -10.45
C ALA A 22 -36.80 -14.54 -10.88
N ALA A 23 -35.93 -13.74 -11.47
CA ALA A 23 -34.59 -14.14 -11.77
C ALA A 23 -33.85 -14.53 -10.46
N PRO A 24 -33.08 -15.63 -10.43
CA PRO A 24 -32.35 -16.01 -9.24
C PRO A 24 -31.27 -14.96 -8.97
N THR A 25 -31.37 -14.35 -7.81
CA THR A 25 -30.29 -13.51 -7.25
C THR A 25 -29.09 -14.42 -6.97
N LEU A 26 -28.12 -14.42 -7.86
CA LEU A 26 -26.82 -15.04 -7.63
C LEU A 26 -26.06 -14.17 -6.63
N GLU A 27 -26.20 -14.48 -5.34
CA GLU A 27 -25.22 -14.06 -4.36
C GLU A 27 -23.88 -14.73 -4.71
N PRO A 28 -22.77 -13.99 -4.88
CA PRO A 28 -21.46 -14.59 -5.04
C PRO A 28 -21.02 -15.13 -3.68
N SER A 29 -21.39 -16.37 -3.37
CA SER A 29 -20.78 -17.10 -2.26
C SER A 29 -19.34 -17.45 -2.65
N LEU A 30 -18.41 -16.57 -2.28
CA LEU A 30 -16.99 -16.91 -2.23
C LEU A 30 -16.80 -18.09 -1.27
N PRO A 31 -16.11 -19.15 -1.66
CA PRO A 31 -15.75 -20.20 -0.74
C PRO A 31 -14.78 -19.61 0.29
N THR A 32 -15.32 -19.21 1.42
CA THR A 32 -14.53 -18.83 2.60
C THR A 32 -13.94 -20.12 3.15
N THR A 33 -12.80 -20.55 2.62
CA THR A 33 -11.95 -21.51 3.29
C THR A 33 -11.36 -20.79 4.49
N GLN A 34 -12.11 -20.76 5.59
CA GLN A 34 -11.59 -20.30 6.88
C GLN A 34 -10.40 -21.21 7.23
N ARG A 35 -9.19 -20.75 6.92
CA ARG A 35 -7.99 -21.31 7.51
C ARG A 35 -8.10 -21.06 9.02
N SER A 36 -8.11 -22.11 9.82
CA SER A 36 -7.90 -22.03 11.26
C SER A 36 -6.61 -21.22 11.49
N LEU A 37 -6.76 -19.98 11.98
CA LEU A 37 -5.65 -19.10 12.28
C LEU A 37 -4.95 -19.58 13.56
N THR A 38 -4.19 -20.67 13.44
CA THR A 38 -3.17 -20.97 14.45
C THR A 38 -2.14 -19.85 14.33
N PRO A 39 -1.84 -19.11 15.41
CA PRO A 39 -0.85 -18.04 15.34
C PRO A 39 0.47 -18.60 14.81
N PRO A 40 1.18 -17.87 13.94
CA PRO A 40 2.42 -18.35 13.37
C PRO A 40 3.44 -18.63 14.48
N SER A 41 4.24 -19.65 14.31
CA SER A 41 5.30 -20.04 15.26
C SER A 41 6.48 -19.08 15.29
N TYR A 42 6.44 -18.01 14.47
CA TYR A 42 7.46 -16.97 14.35
C TYR A 42 6.84 -15.59 14.59
N VAL A 43 7.60 -14.68 15.20
CA VAL A 43 7.21 -13.29 15.44
C VAL A 43 7.45 -12.44 14.18
N TRP A 44 8.56 -12.69 13.51
CA TRP A 44 8.99 -11.95 12.32
C TRP A 44 8.86 -12.81 11.07
N ALA A 45 8.04 -12.37 10.11
CA ALA A 45 7.92 -13.02 8.80
C ALA A 45 9.17 -12.78 7.94
N ILE A 46 9.84 -11.63 8.14
CA ILE A 46 11.14 -11.32 7.58
C ILE A 46 12.02 -10.79 8.71
N GLU A 47 13.21 -11.34 8.88
CA GLU A 47 14.25 -10.79 9.74
C GLU A 47 15.59 -10.79 8.99
N THR A 48 16.29 -9.65 9.02
CA THR A 48 17.66 -9.56 8.52
C THR A 48 18.57 -9.02 9.61
N ARG A 49 19.84 -9.44 9.60
CA ARG A 49 20.87 -8.98 10.55
C ARG A 49 22.12 -8.61 9.79
N GLY A 50 22.49 -7.33 9.82
CA GLY A 50 23.66 -6.78 9.16
C GLY A 50 23.69 -7.05 7.65
N LEU A 51 22.51 -7.19 6.99
CA LEU A 51 22.43 -7.58 5.59
C LEU A 51 23.13 -6.56 4.69
N THR A 52 24.15 -7.02 3.95
CA THR A 52 24.99 -6.16 3.13
C THR A 52 25.13 -6.72 1.73
N LYS A 53 25.07 -5.84 0.72
CA LYS A 53 25.35 -6.17 -0.68
C LYS A 53 26.31 -5.19 -1.32
N LYS A 54 27.39 -5.74 -1.88
CA LYS A 54 28.37 -5.00 -2.67
C LYS A 54 28.38 -5.51 -4.11
N PHE A 55 28.47 -4.60 -5.05
CA PHE A 55 28.74 -4.87 -6.47
C PHE A 55 30.03 -4.15 -6.85
N GLY A 56 31.11 -4.91 -7.00
CA GLY A 56 32.45 -4.33 -7.13
C GLY A 56 32.80 -3.44 -5.94
N GLN A 57 33.04 -2.16 -6.18
CA GLN A 57 33.35 -1.18 -5.11
C GLN A 57 32.10 -0.50 -4.53
N ALA A 58 30.93 -0.65 -5.17
CA ALA A 58 29.73 0.02 -4.72
C ALA A 58 28.99 -0.83 -3.66
N THR A 59 28.74 -0.25 -2.48
CA THR A 59 27.87 -0.84 -1.46
C THR A 59 26.44 -0.35 -1.71
N VAL A 60 25.55 -1.26 -2.14
CA VAL A 60 24.14 -0.95 -2.48
C VAL A 60 23.23 -1.16 -1.30
N VAL A 61 23.52 -2.12 -0.41
CA VAL A 61 22.85 -2.34 0.87
C VAL A 61 23.92 -2.45 1.92
N ASP A 62 23.79 -1.73 3.03
CA ASP A 62 24.83 -1.57 4.05
C ASP A 62 24.27 -1.81 5.46
N GLY A 63 24.50 -3.01 5.99
CA GLY A 63 24.19 -3.36 7.37
C GLY A 63 22.69 -3.30 7.72
N LEU A 64 21.80 -3.76 6.83
CA LEU A 64 20.36 -3.65 6.99
C LEU A 64 19.81 -4.65 8.03
N ASP A 65 19.22 -4.13 9.12
CA ASP A 65 18.50 -4.87 10.16
C ASP A 65 16.98 -4.67 10.02
N LEU A 66 16.36 -5.44 9.15
CA LEU A 66 14.93 -5.34 8.84
C LEU A 66 14.12 -6.37 9.65
N ARG A 67 12.97 -5.97 10.20
CA ARG A 67 12.04 -6.84 10.91
C ARG A 67 10.61 -6.58 10.47
N VAL A 68 10.00 -7.57 9.83
CA VAL A 68 8.60 -7.50 9.37
C VAL A 68 7.74 -8.38 10.28
N PRO A 69 6.81 -7.79 11.05
CA PRO A 69 5.94 -8.57 11.93
C PRO A 69 5.04 -9.53 11.13
N ALA A 70 4.81 -10.72 11.66
CA ALA A 70 3.86 -11.66 11.07
C ALA A 70 2.43 -11.08 11.05
N GLY A 71 1.69 -11.29 9.96
CA GLY A 71 0.32 -10.78 9.78
C GLY A 71 0.22 -9.29 9.46
N SER A 72 1.35 -8.57 9.35
CA SER A 72 1.34 -7.14 9.01
C SER A 72 1.28 -6.88 7.50
N VAL A 73 0.82 -5.67 7.13
CA VAL A 73 1.12 -5.06 5.84
C VAL A 73 2.28 -4.10 6.05
N PHE A 74 3.43 -4.46 5.52
CA PHE A 74 4.69 -3.76 5.75
C PHE A 74 5.14 -3.02 4.49
N GLY A 75 5.31 -1.70 4.59
CA GLY A 75 5.80 -0.83 3.54
C GLY A 75 7.32 -0.67 3.59
N PHE A 76 8.02 -0.98 2.51
CA PHE A 76 9.44 -0.75 2.35
C PHE A 76 9.66 0.48 1.47
N LEU A 77 9.82 1.65 2.10
CA LEU A 77 9.80 2.97 1.49
C LEU A 77 11.21 3.47 1.19
N GLY A 78 11.37 4.18 0.09
CA GLY A 78 12.62 4.86 -0.24
C GLY A 78 12.68 5.28 -1.71
N PRO A 79 13.54 6.25 -2.06
CA PRO A 79 13.72 6.69 -3.44
C PRO A 79 14.26 5.57 -4.34
N ASN A 80 14.19 5.79 -5.65
CA ASN A 80 14.81 4.89 -6.62
C ASN A 80 16.33 4.82 -6.37
N GLY A 81 16.89 3.61 -6.47
CA GLY A 81 18.32 3.39 -6.16
C GLY A 81 18.67 3.27 -4.67
N SER A 82 17.69 3.37 -3.74
CA SER A 82 17.96 3.21 -2.31
C SER A 82 18.34 1.79 -1.87
N GLY A 83 18.17 0.78 -2.75
CA GLY A 83 18.53 -0.61 -2.47
C GLY A 83 17.34 -1.55 -2.21
N LYS A 84 16.08 -1.09 -2.31
CA LYS A 84 14.87 -1.88 -2.06
C LYS A 84 14.79 -3.17 -2.87
N THR A 85 14.83 -3.08 -4.20
CA THR A 85 14.81 -4.26 -5.11
C THR A 85 15.99 -5.20 -4.85
N THR A 86 17.18 -4.66 -4.56
CA THR A 86 18.35 -5.46 -4.22
C THR A 86 18.13 -6.23 -2.92
N THR A 87 17.54 -5.59 -1.92
CA THR A 87 17.16 -6.23 -0.65
C THR A 87 16.14 -7.35 -0.90
N ILE A 88 15.06 -7.07 -1.63
CA ILE A 88 14.03 -8.06 -1.98
C ILE A 88 14.65 -9.26 -2.70
N ARG A 89 15.57 -9.05 -3.64
CA ARG A 89 16.25 -10.14 -4.34
C ARG A 89 17.11 -11.00 -3.39
N MET A 90 17.73 -10.40 -2.38
CA MET A 90 18.47 -11.15 -1.35
C MET A 90 17.53 -11.94 -0.45
N LEU A 91 16.40 -11.35 -0.03
CA LEU A 91 15.37 -12.05 0.76
C LEU A 91 14.88 -13.32 0.05
N LEU A 92 14.66 -13.25 -1.25
CA LEU A 92 14.19 -14.37 -2.07
C LEU A 92 15.31 -15.33 -2.52
N GLY A 93 16.55 -15.09 -2.11
CA GLY A 93 17.69 -15.91 -2.52
C GLY A 93 18.04 -15.82 -4.01
N LEU A 94 17.54 -14.80 -4.72
CA LEU A 94 17.85 -14.55 -6.14
C LEU A 94 19.27 -14.04 -6.34
N ILE A 95 19.81 -13.36 -5.33
CA ILE A 95 21.22 -12.97 -5.25
C ILE A 95 21.73 -13.23 -3.84
N SER A 96 22.98 -13.65 -3.73
CA SER A 96 23.61 -13.87 -2.42
C SER A 96 24.01 -12.55 -1.78
N PRO A 97 23.82 -12.37 -0.46
CA PRO A 97 24.38 -11.25 0.27
C PRO A 97 25.91 -11.30 0.26
N SER A 98 26.57 -10.16 0.44
CA SER A 98 28.00 -10.06 0.65
C SER A 98 28.37 -10.30 2.12
N ALA A 99 27.46 -9.95 3.04
CA ALA A 99 27.55 -10.21 4.49
C ALA A 99 26.15 -10.16 5.11
N GLY A 100 26.04 -10.64 6.35
CA GLY A 100 24.79 -10.65 7.12
C GLY A 100 23.92 -11.88 6.85
N GLU A 101 22.76 -11.92 7.50
CA GLU A 101 21.85 -13.06 7.52
C GLU A 101 20.44 -12.65 7.12
N VAL A 102 19.70 -13.61 6.53
CA VAL A 102 18.29 -13.48 6.16
C VAL A 102 17.52 -14.64 6.77
N HIS A 103 16.39 -14.33 7.40
CA HIS A 103 15.41 -15.32 7.85
C HIS A 103 14.05 -14.96 7.27
N LEU A 104 13.37 -15.94 6.67
CA LEU A 104 11.98 -15.83 6.22
C LEU A 104 11.15 -16.88 6.96
N LEU A 105 9.99 -16.44 7.50
CA LEU A 105 9.08 -17.30 8.25
C LEU A 105 9.79 -18.06 9.39
N GLY A 106 10.78 -17.39 10.03
CA GLY A 106 11.59 -17.93 11.11
C GLY A 106 12.75 -18.84 10.68
N GLU A 107 12.93 -19.08 9.37
CA GLU A 107 13.93 -20.02 8.86
C GLU A 107 15.05 -19.33 8.06
N PRO A 108 16.31 -19.80 8.18
CA PRO A 108 17.46 -19.15 7.53
C PRO A 108 17.47 -19.38 6.00
N ILE A 109 17.74 -18.33 5.25
CA ILE A 109 17.91 -18.33 3.80
C ILE A 109 19.43 -18.14 3.50
N PRO A 110 20.01 -18.91 2.61
CA PRO A 110 19.42 -19.86 1.65
C PRO A 110 19.22 -21.31 2.16
N ALA A 111 19.65 -21.65 3.35
CA ALA A 111 19.69 -23.03 3.83
C ALA A 111 18.29 -23.69 3.82
N ALA A 112 17.23 -22.94 4.07
CA ALA A 112 15.85 -23.43 4.11
C ALA A 112 15.03 -23.13 2.86
N ASN A 113 15.63 -22.69 1.75
CA ASN A 113 14.92 -22.27 0.53
C ASN A 113 13.83 -23.28 0.08
N ALA A 114 14.15 -24.57 0.06
CA ALA A 114 13.22 -25.60 -0.40
C ALA A 114 11.96 -25.73 0.46
N ARG A 115 12.03 -25.36 1.76
CA ARG A 115 10.88 -25.41 2.67
C ARG A 115 10.13 -24.09 2.73
N VAL A 116 10.83 -22.97 2.60
CA VAL A 116 10.29 -21.61 2.82
C VAL A 116 9.69 -21.03 1.55
N LEU A 117 10.42 -21.05 0.44
CA LEU A 117 9.98 -20.39 -0.80
C LEU A 117 8.64 -20.88 -1.35
N PRO A 118 8.24 -22.16 -1.22
CA PRO A 118 6.88 -22.57 -1.60
C PRO A 118 5.75 -21.92 -0.80
N ARG A 119 6.07 -21.30 0.35
CA ARG A 119 5.13 -20.58 1.24
C ARG A 119 5.20 -19.05 1.02
N VAL A 120 6.03 -18.60 0.07
CA VAL A 120 6.26 -17.19 -0.25
C VAL A 120 5.76 -16.89 -1.65
N GLY A 121 4.79 -16.00 -1.77
CA GLY A 121 4.43 -15.38 -3.05
C GLY A 121 5.35 -14.20 -3.33
N ALA A 122 5.78 -14.02 -4.57
CA ALA A 122 6.64 -12.90 -4.92
C ALA A 122 6.31 -12.29 -6.27
N LEU A 123 6.35 -10.95 -6.31
CA LEU A 123 6.36 -10.14 -7.53
C LEU A 123 7.59 -9.24 -7.48
N VAL A 124 8.62 -9.58 -8.25
CA VAL A 124 9.89 -8.84 -8.32
C VAL A 124 10.13 -8.46 -9.76
N GLU A 125 10.22 -7.17 -10.03
CA GLU A 125 10.28 -6.60 -11.38
C GLU A 125 9.15 -7.09 -12.31
N GLY A 126 8.96 -6.50 -13.47
CA GLY A 126 7.91 -6.93 -14.39
C GLY A 126 8.11 -8.39 -14.81
N PRO A 127 7.14 -9.30 -14.55
CA PRO A 127 7.30 -10.71 -14.87
C PRO A 127 7.47 -10.93 -16.37
N ALA A 128 8.46 -11.75 -16.72
CA ALA A 128 8.75 -12.13 -18.11
C ALA A 128 7.71 -13.17 -18.58
N PHE A 129 6.58 -12.70 -19.07
CA PHE A 129 5.55 -13.55 -19.69
C PHE A 129 5.85 -13.82 -21.15
N TYR A 130 5.40 -14.97 -21.62
CA TYR A 130 5.42 -15.29 -23.04
C TYR A 130 4.34 -14.46 -23.76
N PRO A 131 4.71 -13.51 -24.62
CA PRO A 131 3.76 -12.54 -25.18
C PRO A 131 2.71 -13.14 -26.12
N TRP A 132 3.00 -14.31 -26.71
CA TRP A 132 2.11 -15.04 -27.61
C TRP A 132 1.14 -16.00 -26.93
N LEU A 133 1.29 -16.22 -25.61
CA LEU A 133 0.36 -17.00 -24.78
C LEU A 133 -0.67 -16.09 -24.13
N SER A 134 -1.81 -16.65 -23.74
CA SER A 134 -2.81 -15.98 -22.91
C SER A 134 -2.38 -15.95 -21.44
N GLY A 135 -3.11 -15.18 -20.60
CA GLY A 135 -2.88 -15.15 -19.15
C GLY A 135 -2.90 -16.55 -18.52
N PRO A 136 -3.99 -17.33 -18.66
CA PRO A 136 -4.06 -18.70 -18.15
C PRO A 136 -2.93 -19.62 -18.62
N GLN A 137 -2.56 -19.52 -19.92
CA GLN A 137 -1.47 -20.33 -20.48
C GLN A 137 -0.11 -19.98 -19.87
N ASN A 138 0.16 -18.71 -19.59
CA ASN A 138 1.35 -18.30 -18.86
C ASN A 138 1.36 -18.84 -17.44
N LEU A 139 0.26 -18.62 -16.69
CA LEU A 139 0.14 -19.10 -15.32
C LEU A 139 0.27 -20.62 -15.22
N ALA A 140 -0.29 -21.39 -16.18
CA ALA A 140 -0.14 -22.84 -16.22
C ALA A 140 1.32 -23.29 -16.38
N ARG A 141 2.18 -22.49 -17.06
CA ARG A 141 3.61 -22.80 -17.18
C ARG A 141 4.34 -22.54 -15.87
N PHE A 142 4.03 -21.45 -15.18
CA PHE A 142 4.62 -21.15 -13.87
C PHE A 142 4.16 -22.17 -12.81
N ASP A 143 2.87 -22.54 -12.78
CA ASP A 143 2.36 -23.58 -11.90
C ASP A 143 3.06 -24.94 -12.14
N ALA A 144 3.35 -25.28 -13.40
CA ALA A 144 4.05 -26.51 -13.74
C ALA A 144 5.53 -26.51 -13.35
N ALA A 145 6.16 -25.34 -13.23
CA ALA A 145 7.55 -25.18 -12.80
C ALA A 145 7.70 -25.19 -11.28
N GLY A 146 6.60 -24.99 -10.54
CA GLY A 146 6.60 -25.00 -9.07
C GLY A 146 6.82 -26.40 -8.49
N SER A 147 7.32 -26.45 -7.26
CA SER A 147 7.62 -27.71 -6.53
C SER A 147 6.37 -28.53 -6.18
N ASP A 148 5.20 -27.90 -6.11
CA ASP A 148 3.90 -28.54 -5.82
C ASP A 148 3.03 -28.57 -7.09
N SER A 149 3.56 -29.13 -8.17
CA SER A 149 2.89 -29.21 -9.48
C SER A 149 1.72 -30.22 -9.51
N ARG A 150 0.81 -30.14 -8.52
CA ARG A 150 -0.41 -30.95 -8.55
C ARG A 150 -1.25 -30.53 -9.75
N ARG A 151 -1.39 -31.41 -10.73
CA ARG A 151 -2.27 -31.19 -11.90
C ARG A 151 -3.74 -31.06 -11.49
N VAL A 152 -4.11 -31.69 -10.37
CA VAL A 152 -5.47 -31.60 -9.81
C VAL A 152 -5.75 -30.19 -9.32
N GLY A 153 -6.86 -29.59 -9.76
CA GLY A 153 -7.29 -28.23 -9.39
C GLY A 153 -6.49 -27.08 -10.03
N ARG A 154 -5.56 -27.37 -10.98
CA ARG A 154 -4.76 -26.31 -11.65
C ARG A 154 -5.63 -25.26 -12.31
N ASN A 155 -6.64 -25.67 -13.08
CA ASN A 155 -7.48 -24.73 -13.83
C ASN A 155 -8.30 -23.86 -12.87
N GLU A 156 -8.76 -24.41 -11.77
CA GLU A 156 -9.47 -23.70 -10.71
C GLU A 156 -8.55 -22.66 -10.05
N ARG A 157 -7.34 -23.07 -9.63
CA ARG A 157 -6.36 -22.11 -9.06
C ARG A 157 -6.04 -20.97 -10.00
N ILE A 158 -5.87 -21.24 -11.30
CA ILE A 158 -5.58 -20.21 -12.30
C ILE A 158 -6.79 -19.29 -12.49
N ALA A 159 -8.01 -19.83 -12.55
CA ALA A 159 -9.22 -19.03 -12.65
C ALA A 159 -9.40 -18.13 -11.42
N ASP A 160 -9.21 -18.67 -10.23
CA ASP A 160 -9.28 -17.93 -8.98
C ASP A 160 -8.23 -16.81 -8.90
N ALA A 161 -6.97 -17.11 -9.28
CA ALA A 161 -5.91 -16.11 -9.29
C ALA A 161 -6.20 -14.96 -10.26
N LEU A 162 -6.74 -15.26 -11.45
CA LEU A 162 -7.14 -14.25 -12.44
C LEU A 162 -8.35 -13.44 -11.97
N ALA A 163 -9.30 -14.08 -11.31
CA ALA A 163 -10.48 -13.40 -10.75
C ALA A 163 -10.07 -12.40 -9.65
N ARG A 164 -9.18 -12.81 -8.73
CA ARG A 164 -8.66 -11.94 -7.65
C ARG A 164 -8.03 -10.65 -8.16
N VAL A 165 -7.40 -10.68 -9.33
CA VAL A 165 -6.73 -9.51 -9.91
C VAL A 165 -7.56 -8.82 -11.01
N GLY A 166 -8.83 -9.22 -11.20
CA GLY A 166 -9.73 -8.61 -12.18
C GLY A 166 -9.36 -8.86 -13.64
N LEU A 167 -8.73 -10.00 -13.97
CA LEU A 167 -8.30 -10.35 -15.33
C LEU A 167 -9.19 -11.41 -16.00
N THR A 168 -10.30 -11.83 -15.40
CA THR A 168 -11.20 -12.86 -15.95
C THR A 168 -11.69 -12.50 -17.35
N ALA A 169 -12.18 -11.28 -17.57
CA ALA A 169 -12.67 -10.81 -18.87
C ALA A 169 -11.59 -10.70 -19.97
N ALA A 170 -10.31 -10.69 -19.58
CA ALA A 170 -9.18 -10.61 -20.49
C ALA A 170 -8.41 -11.94 -20.61
N ALA A 171 -8.89 -13.00 -19.99
CA ALA A 171 -8.19 -14.27 -19.90
C ALA A 171 -7.78 -14.86 -21.26
N ASP A 172 -8.64 -14.74 -22.29
CA ASP A 172 -8.38 -15.30 -23.62
C ASP A 172 -7.45 -14.44 -24.50
N LYS A 173 -7.20 -13.18 -24.10
CA LYS A 173 -6.30 -12.30 -24.85
C LYS A 173 -4.85 -12.74 -24.67
N LYS A 174 -4.06 -12.63 -25.74
CA LYS A 174 -2.59 -12.84 -25.66
C LYS A 174 -1.94 -11.72 -24.86
N VAL A 175 -0.93 -12.05 -24.05
CA VAL A 175 -0.25 -11.10 -23.17
C VAL A 175 0.40 -9.93 -23.92
N LYS A 176 0.78 -10.12 -25.20
CA LYS A 176 1.25 -8.99 -26.04
C LYS A 176 0.23 -7.86 -26.19
N ALA A 177 -1.08 -8.16 -26.05
CA ALA A 177 -2.17 -7.18 -26.12
C ALA A 177 -2.56 -6.62 -24.73
N TYR A 178 -1.87 -7.03 -23.66
CA TYR A 178 -2.12 -6.52 -22.31
C TYR A 178 -1.47 -5.14 -22.16
N SER A 179 -2.17 -4.23 -21.46
CA SER A 179 -1.58 -2.98 -20.97
C SER A 179 -0.48 -3.28 -19.93
N LEU A 180 0.30 -2.26 -19.56
CA LEU A 180 1.27 -2.41 -18.47
C LEU A 180 0.60 -2.86 -17.17
N GLY A 181 -0.49 -2.19 -16.77
CA GLY A 181 -1.25 -2.55 -15.57
C GLY A 181 -1.85 -3.98 -15.62
N MET A 182 -2.29 -4.45 -16.80
CA MET A 182 -2.76 -5.84 -16.95
C MET A 182 -1.61 -6.85 -16.79
N ARG A 183 -0.41 -6.53 -17.28
CA ARG A 183 0.77 -7.39 -17.09
C ARG A 183 1.19 -7.42 -15.62
N GLN A 184 1.12 -6.28 -14.93
CA GLN A 184 1.40 -6.20 -13.50
C GLN A 184 0.40 -7.03 -12.68
N ARG A 185 -0.90 -6.93 -12.98
CA ARG A 185 -1.94 -7.77 -12.38
C ARG A 185 -1.73 -9.26 -12.66
N LEU A 186 -1.31 -9.63 -13.85
CA LEU A 186 -0.97 -11.02 -14.16
C LEU A 186 0.23 -11.51 -13.33
N GLY A 187 1.22 -10.66 -13.09
CA GLY A 187 2.34 -10.93 -12.19
C GLY A 187 1.88 -11.19 -10.75
N LEU A 188 0.95 -10.37 -10.28
CA LEU A 188 0.34 -10.58 -8.96
C LEU A 188 -0.48 -11.87 -8.91
N ALA A 189 -1.25 -12.19 -9.98
CA ALA A 189 -1.95 -13.47 -10.09
C ALA A 189 -0.96 -14.66 -10.00
N ASN A 190 0.22 -14.54 -10.63
CA ASN A 190 1.27 -15.55 -10.52
C ASN A 190 1.78 -15.72 -9.08
N ALA A 191 1.98 -14.63 -8.35
CA ALA A 191 2.39 -14.66 -6.95
C ALA A 191 1.33 -15.29 -6.03
N LEU A 192 0.06 -15.28 -6.45
CA LEU A 192 -1.10 -15.80 -5.71
C LEU A 192 -1.63 -17.15 -6.21
N LEU A 193 -0.92 -17.83 -7.13
CA LEU A 193 -1.32 -19.14 -7.65
C LEU A 193 -1.44 -20.21 -6.55
N HIS A 194 -0.59 -20.08 -5.54
CA HIS A 194 -0.60 -20.98 -4.38
C HIS A 194 -0.84 -20.16 -3.10
N PRO A 195 -1.46 -20.78 -2.07
CA PRO A 195 -1.58 -20.14 -0.77
C PRO A 195 -0.20 -19.81 -0.20
N CYS A 196 0.01 -18.55 0.17
CA CYS A 196 1.26 -18.08 0.77
C CYS A 196 1.04 -17.53 2.17
N GLU A 197 2.06 -17.61 3.02
CA GLU A 197 2.08 -17.02 4.36
C GLU A 197 2.77 -15.66 4.35
N LEU A 198 3.64 -15.45 3.35
CA LEU A 198 4.33 -14.20 3.10
C LEU A 198 4.21 -13.84 1.62
N LEU A 199 3.80 -12.62 1.33
CA LEU A 199 3.74 -12.05 -0.02
C LEU A 199 4.71 -10.88 -0.11
N ILE A 200 5.68 -10.95 -1.02
CA ILE A 200 6.67 -9.88 -1.26
C ILE A 200 6.42 -9.25 -2.62
N LEU A 201 6.16 -7.96 -2.64
CA LEU A 201 5.78 -7.21 -3.82
C LEU A 201 6.75 -6.03 -4.05
N ASP A 202 7.43 -6.03 -5.18
CA ASP A 202 8.30 -4.92 -5.59
C ASP A 202 7.53 -3.97 -6.50
N GLU A 203 7.23 -2.75 -6.01
CA GLU A 203 6.48 -1.69 -6.71
C GLU A 203 5.17 -2.21 -7.38
N PRO A 204 4.23 -2.83 -6.62
CA PRO A 204 3.11 -3.57 -7.21
C PRO A 204 2.12 -2.70 -7.98
N THR A 205 2.06 -1.40 -7.71
CA THR A 205 1.13 -0.42 -8.31
C THR A 205 1.76 0.37 -9.45
N ASN A 206 3.06 0.17 -9.72
CA ASN A 206 3.77 0.94 -10.73
C ASN A 206 3.16 0.75 -12.13
N GLY A 207 2.84 1.88 -12.77
CA GLY A 207 2.24 1.89 -14.11
C GLY A 207 0.76 1.48 -14.19
N MET A 208 0.08 1.46 -13.05
CA MET A 208 -1.37 1.28 -12.98
C MET A 208 -2.11 2.62 -12.99
N ASP A 209 -3.34 2.58 -13.46
CA ASP A 209 -4.28 3.69 -13.32
C ASP A 209 -4.80 3.79 -11.87
N PRO A 210 -5.42 4.91 -11.48
CA PRO A 210 -5.92 5.10 -10.11
C PRO A 210 -6.95 4.05 -9.66
N GLN A 211 -7.73 3.48 -10.60
CA GLN A 211 -8.68 2.42 -10.30
C GLN A 211 -7.94 1.12 -9.99
N GLY A 212 -6.99 0.74 -10.84
CA GLY A 212 -6.16 -0.44 -10.64
C GLY A 212 -5.38 -0.42 -9.34
N THR A 213 -4.81 0.74 -9.00
CA THR A 213 -4.12 0.94 -7.73
C THR A 213 -5.06 0.72 -6.53
N ARG A 214 -6.30 1.21 -6.59
CA ARG A 214 -7.30 0.97 -5.53
C ARG A 214 -7.66 -0.50 -5.39
N GLU A 215 -7.89 -1.21 -6.49
CA GLU A 215 -8.20 -2.63 -6.49
C GLU A 215 -7.08 -3.48 -5.88
N ILE A 216 -5.82 -3.19 -6.23
CA ILE A 216 -4.67 -3.88 -5.64
C ILE A 216 -4.54 -3.60 -4.14
N ARG A 217 -4.81 -2.37 -3.69
CA ARG A 217 -4.82 -2.05 -2.26
C ARG A 217 -5.89 -2.81 -1.48
N HIS A 218 -7.09 -2.96 -2.04
CA HIS A 218 -8.13 -3.80 -1.44
C HIS A 218 -7.68 -5.25 -1.34
N LEU A 219 -7.14 -5.81 -2.43
CA LEU A 219 -6.63 -7.18 -2.44
C LEU A 219 -5.53 -7.39 -1.37
N ILE A 220 -4.60 -6.45 -1.19
CA ILE A 220 -3.56 -6.54 -0.18
C ILE A 220 -4.15 -6.55 1.24
N ARG A 221 -5.15 -5.71 1.51
CA ARG A 221 -5.85 -5.71 2.81
C ARG A 221 -6.58 -7.02 3.07
N ASP A 222 -7.35 -7.50 2.10
CA ASP A 222 -8.08 -8.77 2.20
C ASP A 222 -7.14 -9.95 2.47
N LEU A 223 -5.96 -9.97 1.82
CA LEU A 223 -4.93 -10.99 2.07
C LEU A 223 -4.38 -10.92 3.50
N ALA A 224 -4.13 -9.71 4.01
CA ALA A 224 -3.62 -9.51 5.37
C ALA A 224 -4.67 -9.86 6.43
N GLU A 225 -5.92 -9.49 6.23
CA GLU A 225 -7.05 -9.86 7.09
C GLU A 225 -7.24 -11.39 7.15
N ASN A 226 -6.88 -12.10 6.08
CA ASN A 226 -6.86 -13.57 6.02
C ASN A 226 -5.54 -14.18 6.52
N GLY A 227 -4.68 -13.41 7.18
CA GLY A 227 -3.48 -13.89 7.88
C GLY A 227 -2.21 -13.97 7.02
N THR A 228 -2.22 -13.51 5.76
CA THR A 228 -1.01 -13.40 4.94
C THR A 228 -0.22 -12.17 5.35
N THR A 229 1.06 -12.32 5.66
CA THR A 229 1.96 -11.17 5.82
C THR A 229 2.28 -10.59 4.44
N VAL A 230 2.14 -9.28 4.26
CA VAL A 230 2.48 -8.63 3.00
C VAL A 230 3.61 -7.63 3.21
N CYS A 231 4.70 -7.77 2.47
CA CYS A 231 5.79 -6.81 2.39
C CYS A 231 5.81 -6.20 0.99
N LEU A 232 5.58 -4.90 0.88
CA LEU A 232 5.58 -4.22 -0.41
C LEU A 232 6.58 -3.07 -0.42
N SER A 233 7.30 -2.91 -1.54
CA SER A 233 8.12 -1.71 -1.76
C SER A 233 7.30 -0.64 -2.46
N SER A 234 7.57 0.62 -2.15
CA SER A 234 7.09 1.78 -2.90
C SER A 234 8.06 2.95 -2.76
N HIS A 235 8.06 3.83 -3.73
CA HIS A 235 8.68 5.15 -3.64
C HIS A 235 7.63 6.23 -3.31
N LEU A 236 6.34 5.89 -3.28
CA LEU A 236 5.22 6.79 -3.02
C LEU A 236 4.70 6.61 -1.60
N LEU A 237 4.92 7.62 -0.79
CA LEU A 237 4.51 7.61 0.61
C LEU A 237 3.00 7.48 0.78
N ALA A 238 2.23 8.20 -0.05
CA ALA A 238 0.76 8.16 -0.02
C ALA A 238 0.18 6.75 -0.25
N GLU A 239 0.89 5.87 -0.96
CA GLU A 239 0.48 4.47 -1.13
C GLU A 239 0.68 3.67 0.15
N ILE A 240 1.84 3.87 0.82
CA ILE A 240 2.17 3.22 2.08
C ILE A 240 1.16 3.61 3.18
N GLU A 241 0.85 4.89 3.31
CA GLU A 241 -0.13 5.40 4.29
C GLU A 241 -1.51 4.76 4.17
N GLN A 242 -1.90 4.44 2.95
CA GLN A 242 -3.25 3.94 2.67
C GLN A 242 -3.42 2.45 2.91
N VAL A 243 -2.34 1.65 2.91
CA VAL A 243 -2.47 0.20 2.97
C VAL A 243 -1.65 -0.47 4.06
N CYS A 244 -0.52 0.15 4.45
CA CYS A 244 0.42 -0.47 5.40
C CYS A 244 0.03 -0.25 6.86
N THR A 245 0.47 -1.15 7.71
CA THR A 245 0.41 -1.03 9.18
C THR A 245 1.77 -0.66 9.76
N HIS A 246 2.83 -1.03 9.08
CA HIS A 246 4.22 -0.77 9.45
C HIS A 246 5.01 -0.25 8.25
N VAL A 247 6.08 0.47 8.52
CA VAL A 247 6.96 1.01 7.47
C VAL A 247 8.43 0.92 7.88
N ALA A 248 9.28 0.67 6.91
CA ALA A 248 10.71 0.91 6.98
C ALA A 248 11.12 1.90 5.90
N VAL A 249 11.95 2.85 6.27
CA VAL A 249 12.48 3.90 5.38
C VAL A 249 13.92 3.61 5.05
N MET A 250 14.21 3.50 3.75
CA MET A 250 15.54 3.20 3.25
C MET A 250 16.10 4.33 2.39
N ARG A 251 17.37 4.71 2.63
CA ARG A 251 18.10 5.69 1.84
C ARG A 251 19.55 5.30 1.70
N LEU A 252 20.12 5.39 0.50
CA LEU A 252 21.53 5.11 0.20
C LEU A 252 22.04 3.78 0.79
N GLY A 253 21.22 2.74 0.68
CA GLY A 253 21.54 1.40 1.15
C GLY A 253 21.33 1.17 2.67
N LYS A 254 20.93 2.16 3.43
CA LYS A 254 20.76 2.08 4.90
C LYS A 254 19.30 2.19 5.32
N LEU A 255 18.97 1.51 6.40
CA LEU A 255 17.70 1.69 7.10
C LEU A 255 17.78 2.95 7.96
N LEU A 256 16.89 3.93 7.72
CA LEU A 256 16.83 5.16 8.50
C LEU A 256 15.86 5.04 9.67
N ALA A 257 14.71 4.41 9.44
CA ALA A 257 13.68 4.21 10.45
C ALA A 257 12.86 2.97 10.15
N GLN A 258 12.33 2.33 11.18
CA GLN A 258 11.37 1.25 11.09
C GLN A 258 10.43 1.33 12.30
N SER A 259 9.10 1.36 12.05
CA SER A 259 8.11 1.53 13.10
C SER A 259 6.72 1.14 12.59
N SER A 260 5.76 0.99 13.48
CA SER A 260 4.35 0.99 13.07
C SER A 260 3.92 2.40 12.63
N LEU A 261 2.97 2.49 11.70
CA LEU A 261 2.40 3.78 11.30
C LEU A 261 1.66 4.47 12.46
N GLN A 262 1.16 3.68 13.40
CA GLN A 262 0.51 4.20 14.61
C GLN A 262 1.52 4.89 15.54
N GLU A 263 2.68 4.29 15.78
CA GLU A 263 3.75 4.90 16.56
C GLU A 263 4.29 6.17 15.88
N LEU A 264 4.51 6.14 14.56
CA LEU A 264 4.93 7.32 13.81
C LEU A 264 3.93 8.47 13.95
N ARG A 265 2.64 8.19 13.87
CA ARG A 265 1.59 9.21 14.07
C ARG A 265 1.52 9.70 15.52
N ALA A 266 1.75 8.82 16.49
CA ALA A 266 1.71 9.18 17.91
C ALA A 266 2.88 10.07 18.37
N THR A 267 4.03 9.97 17.68
CA THR A 267 5.21 10.83 17.97
C THR A 267 5.11 12.20 17.32
N THR A 268 4.11 12.45 16.50
CA THR A 268 3.97 13.68 15.74
C THR A 268 3.06 14.66 16.49
N VAL A 269 3.59 15.83 16.81
CA VAL A 269 2.82 16.90 17.47
C VAL A 269 1.83 17.47 16.46
N GLU A 270 0.54 17.36 16.77
CA GLU A 270 -0.50 18.00 15.95
C GLU A 270 -0.26 19.51 15.89
N ARG A 271 -0.35 20.07 14.71
CA ARG A 271 -0.21 21.51 14.47
C ARG A 271 -1.53 22.11 14.05
N LEU A 272 -1.85 23.25 14.61
CA LEU A 272 -3.04 24.00 14.20
C LEU A 272 -2.65 24.95 13.06
N ARG A 273 -3.26 24.76 11.89
CA ARG A 273 -3.06 25.65 10.74
C ARG A 273 -4.20 26.64 10.64
N VAL A 274 -3.86 27.92 10.63
CA VAL A 274 -4.82 29.02 10.59
C VAL A 274 -4.56 29.88 9.35
N THR A 275 -5.58 30.04 8.52
CA THR A 275 -5.60 31.00 7.42
C THR A 275 -6.42 32.22 7.84
N THR A 276 -5.82 33.40 7.80
CA THR A 276 -6.41 34.65 8.23
C THR A 276 -6.14 35.76 7.22
N THR A 277 -6.86 36.88 7.33
CA THR A 277 -6.61 38.09 6.56
C THR A 277 -5.52 38.95 7.17
N ASP A 278 -5.22 38.79 8.46
CA ASP A 278 -4.24 39.56 9.20
C ASP A 278 -3.31 38.64 9.99
N THR A 279 -2.31 38.11 9.28
CA THR A 279 -1.36 37.13 9.80
C THR A 279 -0.51 37.68 10.95
N GLU A 280 -0.09 38.96 10.88
CA GLU A 280 0.74 39.58 11.92
C GLU A 280 -0.04 39.84 13.20
N LEU A 281 -1.29 40.32 13.10
CA LEU A 281 -2.15 40.49 14.27
C LEU A 281 -2.43 39.16 14.93
N ALA A 282 -2.71 38.10 14.13
CA ALA A 282 -2.94 36.77 14.64
C ALA A 282 -1.69 36.23 15.35
N ARG A 283 -0.51 36.39 14.76
CA ARG A 283 0.77 35.94 15.35
C ARG A 283 1.06 36.64 16.67
N THR A 284 0.86 37.96 16.71
CA THR A 284 1.07 38.79 17.92
C THR A 284 0.08 38.42 19.02
N THR A 285 -1.18 38.18 18.67
CA THR A 285 -2.23 37.75 19.60
C THR A 285 -1.91 36.41 20.24
N LEU A 286 -1.52 35.41 19.42
CA LEU A 286 -1.12 34.08 19.91
C LEU A 286 0.12 34.13 20.80
N HIS A 287 1.11 34.92 20.39
CA HIS A 287 2.32 35.13 21.21
C HIS A 287 2.01 35.73 22.59
N ALA A 288 1.11 36.73 22.63
CA ALA A 288 0.64 37.31 23.91
C ALA A 288 -0.12 36.31 24.77
N TYR A 289 -0.73 35.30 24.16
CA TYR A 289 -1.41 34.17 24.83
C TYR A 289 -0.46 33.05 25.23
N GLY A 290 0.85 33.16 24.93
CA GLY A 290 1.86 32.16 25.26
C GLY A 290 2.00 31.05 24.24
N VAL A 291 1.41 31.19 23.04
CA VAL A 291 1.42 30.19 21.97
C VAL A 291 2.35 30.62 20.84
N VAL A 292 3.23 29.72 20.42
CA VAL A 292 4.19 29.98 19.34
C VAL A 292 3.53 29.69 17.97
N ALA A 293 3.57 30.67 17.09
CA ALA A 293 3.05 30.59 15.74
C ALA A 293 4.12 31.00 14.72
N ALA A 294 4.34 30.15 13.71
CA ALA A 294 5.24 30.42 12.59
C ALA A 294 4.42 30.70 11.33
N ILE A 295 4.87 31.67 10.52
CA ILE A 295 4.25 31.96 9.22
C ILE A 295 4.82 30.99 8.19
N ALA A 296 3.94 30.27 7.49
CA ALA A 296 4.28 29.38 6.40
C ALA A 296 4.47 30.18 5.08
N ASP A 297 5.09 29.56 4.08
CA ASP A 297 5.37 30.19 2.77
C ASP A 297 4.11 30.68 2.03
N ASP A 298 2.96 30.07 2.29
CA ASP A 298 1.66 30.44 1.74
C ASP A 298 0.92 31.52 2.57
N GLY A 299 1.56 32.05 3.62
CA GLY A 299 1.02 33.08 4.50
C GLY A 299 0.06 32.55 5.59
N ALA A 300 -0.16 31.25 5.69
CA ALA A 300 -0.90 30.65 6.81
C ALA A 300 -0.04 30.62 8.08
N LEU A 301 -0.67 30.52 9.24
CA LEU A 301 0.03 30.32 10.52
C LEU A 301 0.05 28.84 10.87
N ASN A 302 1.21 28.31 11.15
CA ASN A 302 1.43 27.02 11.77
C ASN A 302 1.63 27.23 13.27
N ILE A 303 0.75 26.68 14.07
CA ILE A 303 0.68 26.92 15.50
C ILE A 303 0.94 25.61 16.22
N ASP A 304 1.86 25.60 17.18
CA ASP A 304 1.95 24.53 18.18
C ASP A 304 0.91 24.86 19.27
N PRO A 305 -0.15 24.03 19.40
CA PRO A 305 -1.24 24.35 20.32
C PRO A 305 -0.80 24.32 21.78
N GLY A 306 0.35 23.71 22.15
CA GLY A 306 0.89 23.75 23.50
C GLY A 306 -0.07 23.23 24.59
N GLY A 307 -1.02 22.36 24.23
CA GLY A 307 -2.06 21.83 25.11
C GLY A 307 -3.37 22.62 25.12
N HIS A 308 -3.48 23.72 24.38
CA HIS A 308 -4.73 24.46 24.18
C HIS A 308 -5.61 23.80 23.12
N SER A 309 -6.93 23.85 23.30
CA SER A 309 -7.85 23.32 22.30
C SER A 309 -7.96 24.25 21.08
N PRO A 310 -8.23 23.73 19.87
CA PRO A 310 -8.47 24.54 18.67
C PRO A 310 -9.59 25.57 18.86
N GLU A 311 -10.63 25.23 19.61
CA GLU A 311 -11.77 26.11 19.90
C GLU A 311 -11.35 27.29 20.82
N GLU A 312 -10.47 27.04 21.75
CA GLU A 312 -9.93 28.08 22.66
C GLU A 312 -9.07 29.06 21.88
N LEU A 313 -8.14 28.55 21.04
CA LEU A 313 -7.29 29.40 20.21
C LEU A 313 -8.09 30.19 19.17
N ASN A 314 -9.13 29.57 18.58
CA ASN A 314 -10.05 30.30 17.69
C ASN A 314 -10.77 31.44 18.43
N ARG A 315 -11.24 31.20 19.65
CA ARG A 315 -11.90 32.25 20.46
C ARG A 315 -10.97 33.40 20.74
N VAL A 316 -9.71 33.13 21.09
CA VAL A 316 -8.68 34.14 21.34
C VAL A 316 -8.47 35.01 20.10
N LEU A 317 -8.31 34.40 18.93
CA LEU A 317 -8.11 35.10 17.67
C LEU A 317 -9.31 35.99 17.31
N VAL A 318 -10.53 35.42 17.35
CA VAL A 318 -11.74 36.15 16.98
C VAL A 318 -12.02 37.32 17.96
N THR A 319 -11.78 37.12 19.26
CA THR A 319 -11.96 38.17 20.27
C THR A 319 -10.98 39.32 20.06
N ALA A 320 -9.78 39.05 19.54
CA ALA A 320 -8.79 40.05 19.20
C ALA A 320 -9.07 40.75 17.85
N GLY A 321 -10.17 40.42 17.16
CA GLY A 321 -10.56 41.02 15.89
C GLY A 321 -9.91 40.36 14.67
N VAL A 322 -9.25 39.21 14.85
CA VAL A 322 -8.63 38.48 13.71
C VAL A 322 -9.72 37.78 12.92
N GLY A 323 -9.77 38.00 11.61
CA GLY A 323 -10.67 37.33 10.68
C GLY A 323 -10.16 35.92 10.34
N VAL A 324 -10.60 34.89 11.06
CA VAL A 324 -10.24 33.48 10.79
C VAL A 324 -11.04 32.96 9.62
N ARG A 325 -10.36 32.63 8.51
CA ARG A 325 -10.98 32.04 7.31
C ARG A 325 -11.02 30.53 7.35
N ARG A 326 -9.95 29.92 7.89
CA ARG A 326 -9.81 28.47 8.01
C ARG A 326 -8.99 28.15 9.24
N LEU A 327 -9.43 27.17 10.01
CA LEU A 327 -8.72 26.63 11.16
C LEU A 327 -8.81 25.11 11.07
N VAL A 328 -7.65 24.45 10.96
CA VAL A 328 -7.57 23.00 10.78
C VAL A 328 -6.49 22.46 11.70
N LEU A 329 -6.83 21.44 12.45
CA LEU A 329 -5.84 20.64 13.15
C LEU A 329 -5.20 19.68 12.14
N GLU A 330 -3.93 19.91 11.81
CA GLU A 330 -3.17 19.09 10.88
C GLU A 330 -2.26 18.15 11.69
N SER A 331 -2.49 16.87 11.56
CA SER A 331 -1.49 15.89 11.96
C SER A 331 -0.39 15.92 10.90
N PRO A 332 0.89 16.06 11.27
CA PRO A 332 1.99 15.99 10.30
C PRO A 332 1.87 14.75 9.45
N THR A 333 2.13 14.93 8.18
CA THR A 333 2.13 13.82 7.23
C THR A 333 3.33 12.91 7.48
N LEU A 334 3.28 11.67 7.02
CA LEU A 334 4.49 10.84 7.00
C LEU A 334 5.61 11.49 6.18
N GLU A 335 5.26 12.35 5.22
CA GLU A 335 6.22 13.13 4.43
C GLU A 335 6.99 14.11 5.31
N ASP A 336 6.30 14.84 6.19
CA ASP A 336 6.94 15.73 7.17
C ASP A 336 7.86 14.95 8.11
N THR A 337 7.41 13.77 8.55
CA THR A 337 8.22 12.88 9.39
C THR A 337 9.42 12.34 8.63
N PHE A 338 9.24 12.01 7.36
CA PHE A 338 10.31 11.55 6.49
C PHE A 338 11.35 12.66 6.24
N VAL A 339 10.90 13.88 5.91
CA VAL A 339 11.77 15.06 5.75
C VAL A 339 12.55 15.33 7.04
N ALA A 340 11.90 15.24 8.20
CA ALA A 340 12.55 15.40 9.49
C ALA A 340 13.63 14.35 9.75
N LEU A 341 13.42 13.09 9.32
CA LEU A 341 14.38 11.99 9.48
C LEU A 341 15.50 12.01 8.44
N THR A 342 15.24 12.51 7.24
CA THR A 342 16.19 12.45 6.11
C THR A 342 16.91 13.77 5.85
N GLY A 343 16.36 14.89 6.34
CA GLY A 343 16.84 16.25 6.06
C GLY A 343 16.51 16.77 4.66
N GLU A 344 15.87 15.94 3.80
CA GLU A 344 15.53 16.27 2.41
C GLU A 344 14.29 15.50 1.95
N GLY A 345 13.48 16.08 1.07
CA GLY A 345 12.32 15.42 0.47
C GLY A 345 12.69 14.24 -0.47
N PHE A 346 11.67 13.50 -0.94
CA PHE A 346 11.82 12.31 -1.81
C PHE A 346 12.46 12.60 -3.18
N ASP A 347 12.47 13.86 -3.63
CA ASP A 347 12.77 14.25 -5.03
C ASP A 347 14.25 14.50 -5.34
N VAL A 348 15.19 14.18 -4.46
CA VAL A 348 16.61 14.46 -4.71
C VAL A 348 17.39 13.16 -4.94
N ALA A 349 17.29 12.64 -6.15
CA ALA A 349 18.33 11.82 -6.76
C ALA A 349 18.60 12.37 -8.16
N GLN A 350 19.52 13.33 -8.25
CA GLN A 350 20.31 13.56 -9.45
C GLN A 350 21.63 12.81 -9.34
#